data_f77dfefa8672eedc65684f7726f2572c
#
_entry.id   f77dfefa8672eedc65684f7726f2572c
#
_cell.length_a   1.000
_cell.length_b   1.000
_cell.length_c   1.000
_cell.angle_alpha   90.00
_cell.angle_beta   90.00
_cell.angle_gamma   90.00
#
_symmetry.space_group_name_H-M   'P 1'
#
loop_
_entity.id
_entity.type
_entity.pdbx_description
1 polymer ?
#
loop_
_entity_poly.entity_id
_entity_poly.type
_entity_poly.pdbx_seq_one_letter_code
_entity_poly.pdbx_strand_id
1 'polypeptide(L)'
;MAELSIDPALIRKALDGFVDSYKPTDMPTQEVGYVVTAGDGIAHVAGLSGCMANELLTFENDTLGLAFNLDAHEIGVVILGDFTGIEEGQEVYRTGEVLSVPVGDAYLGRTVDPLGNPIDGLGAIECSERRILEAQAPDVIHRHPVDEPLSTGLKAIDAMTPIGRGQRQLIIGDRQTGKTAIAIDTIINQRANWELSLIHI
;
A
#
# COMPACT_ATOMS: atom_id res chain seq x y z
N MET A 1 2.74 -12.69 69.53
CA MET A 1 2.21 -12.70 68.14
C MET A 1 1.42 -11.43 67.99
N ALA A 2 1.88 -10.49 67.17
CA ALA A 2 1.15 -9.25 66.91
C ALA A 2 0.00 -9.59 65.94
N GLU A 3 -1.25 -9.40 66.37
CA GLU A 3 -2.41 -9.47 65.53
C GLU A 3 -2.36 -8.33 64.51
N LEU A 4 -2.29 -8.66 63.25
CA LEU A 4 -2.43 -7.71 62.16
C LEU A 4 -3.91 -7.30 62.10
N SER A 5 -4.28 -6.22 62.78
CA SER A 5 -5.62 -5.66 62.64
C SER A 5 -5.67 -4.83 61.35
N ILE A 6 -6.32 -5.39 60.36
CA ILE A 6 -6.59 -4.70 59.12
C ILE A 6 -7.77 -3.75 59.35
N ASP A 7 -7.50 -2.42 59.31
CA ASP A 7 -8.53 -1.41 59.45
C ASP A 7 -9.21 -1.18 58.06
N PRO A 8 -10.49 -1.56 57.90
CA PRO A 8 -11.22 -1.38 56.65
C PRO A 8 -11.30 0.08 56.15
N ALA A 9 -11.24 1.05 57.10
CA ALA A 9 -11.31 2.46 56.76
C ALA A 9 -10.01 2.94 56.07
N LEU A 10 -8.85 2.37 56.46
CA LEU A 10 -7.57 2.69 55.80
C LEU A 10 -7.50 2.11 54.37
N ILE A 11 -8.03 0.90 54.18
CA ILE A 11 -8.08 0.27 52.85
C ILE A 11 -9.00 1.09 51.92
N ARG A 12 -10.18 1.49 52.42
CA ARG A 12 -11.13 2.28 51.64
C ARG A 12 -10.52 3.62 51.24
N LYS A 13 -9.87 4.31 52.17
CA LYS A 13 -9.19 5.59 51.92
C LYS A 13 -8.05 5.47 50.88
N ALA A 14 -7.31 4.35 50.93
CA ALA A 14 -6.26 4.06 49.95
C ALA A 14 -6.82 3.73 48.58
N LEU A 15 -7.94 3.00 48.48
CA LEU A 15 -8.64 2.70 47.24
C LEU A 15 -9.28 3.97 46.63
N ASP A 16 -9.94 4.79 47.45
CA ASP A 16 -10.52 6.07 46.98
C ASP A 16 -9.41 6.99 46.44
N GLY A 17 -8.27 7.09 47.11
CA GLY A 17 -7.13 7.87 46.66
C GLY A 17 -6.50 7.31 45.37
N PHE A 18 -6.54 5.99 45.18
CA PHE A 18 -6.06 5.34 43.94
C PHE A 18 -7.06 5.60 42.78
N VAL A 19 -8.36 5.50 43.02
CA VAL A 19 -9.41 5.77 42.03
C VAL A 19 -9.39 7.23 41.60
N ASP A 20 -9.25 8.19 42.55
CA ASP A 20 -9.18 9.62 42.24
C ASP A 20 -7.89 10.03 41.48
N SER A 21 -6.80 9.30 41.69
CA SER A 21 -5.54 9.52 40.98
C SER A 21 -5.45 8.78 39.63
N TYR A 22 -6.32 7.78 39.42
CA TYR A 22 -6.38 7.01 38.20
C TYR A 22 -6.94 7.86 37.04
N LYS A 23 -6.02 8.40 36.25
CA LYS A 23 -6.36 8.91 34.92
C LYS A 23 -6.25 7.74 33.98
N PRO A 24 -7.36 7.29 33.36
CA PRO A 24 -7.25 6.35 32.26
C PRO A 24 -6.33 6.99 31.21
N THR A 25 -5.14 6.43 31.05
CA THR A 25 -4.32 6.77 29.90
C THR A 25 -5.15 6.30 28.71
N ASP A 26 -5.54 7.22 27.85
CA ASP A 26 -6.07 6.89 26.51
C ASP A 26 -4.93 6.18 25.77
N MET A 27 -4.66 4.93 26.15
CA MET A 27 -3.96 4.03 25.27
C MET A 27 -4.96 3.75 24.14
N PRO A 28 -4.61 4.04 22.89
CA PRO A 28 -5.42 3.57 21.80
C PRO A 28 -5.55 2.06 22.01
N THR A 29 -6.77 1.60 22.20
CA THR A 29 -7.09 0.18 22.28
C THR A 29 -6.77 -0.38 20.92
N GLN A 30 -5.56 -0.89 20.74
CA GLN A 30 -5.15 -1.53 19.51
C GLN A 30 -5.89 -2.88 19.47
N GLU A 31 -6.76 -3.04 18.48
CA GLU A 31 -7.41 -4.32 18.27
C GLU A 31 -6.35 -5.36 17.89
N VAL A 32 -6.34 -6.46 18.59
CA VAL A 32 -5.43 -7.59 18.35
C VAL A 32 -6.25 -8.75 17.80
N GLY A 33 -5.86 -9.24 16.65
CA GLY A 33 -6.38 -10.46 16.06
C GLY A 33 -5.40 -11.61 16.23
N TYR A 34 -5.85 -12.81 15.90
CA TYR A 34 -5.04 -14.02 15.96
C TYR A 34 -5.16 -14.79 14.65
N VAL A 35 -4.05 -15.34 14.20
CA VAL A 35 -4.01 -16.23 13.04
C VAL A 35 -4.74 -17.53 13.38
N VAL A 36 -5.79 -17.84 12.64
CA VAL A 36 -6.56 -19.09 12.77
C VAL A 36 -5.94 -20.19 11.92
N THR A 37 -5.59 -19.85 10.68
CA THR A 37 -4.89 -20.73 9.75
C THR A 37 -3.96 -19.93 8.87
N ALA A 38 -2.84 -20.49 8.47
CA ALA A 38 -1.91 -19.89 7.53
C ALA A 38 -1.42 -20.94 6.53
N GLY A 39 -1.33 -20.56 5.25
CA GLY A 39 -0.81 -21.40 4.19
C GLY A 39 -0.80 -20.71 2.84
N ASP A 40 0.17 -21.07 2.01
CA ASP A 40 0.30 -20.58 0.62
C ASP A 40 0.23 -19.06 0.42
N GLY A 41 0.77 -18.29 1.40
CA GLY A 41 0.76 -16.83 1.35
C GLY A 41 -0.56 -16.17 1.73
N ILE A 42 -1.50 -16.94 2.28
CA ILE A 42 -2.78 -16.45 2.81
C ILE A 42 -2.89 -16.83 4.28
N ALA A 43 -3.37 -15.92 5.11
CA ALA A 43 -3.72 -16.17 6.50
C ALA A 43 -5.19 -15.84 6.74
N HIS A 44 -5.85 -16.63 7.57
CA HIS A 44 -7.15 -16.31 8.13
C HIS A 44 -6.98 -15.78 9.54
N VAL A 45 -7.46 -14.58 9.80
CA VAL A 45 -7.29 -13.88 11.08
C VAL A 45 -8.65 -13.63 11.71
N ALA A 46 -8.79 -13.92 12.98
CA ALA A 46 -9.99 -13.62 13.77
C ALA A 46 -9.71 -12.51 14.80
N GLY A 47 -10.76 -11.81 15.25
CA GLY A 47 -10.68 -10.85 16.36
C GLY A 47 -10.52 -9.39 15.96
N LEU A 48 -10.46 -9.06 14.67
CA LEU A 48 -10.32 -7.70 14.16
C LEU A 48 -11.65 -7.17 13.61
N SER A 49 -12.61 -6.89 14.49
CA SER A 49 -13.97 -6.52 14.10
C SER A 49 -14.09 -5.16 13.40
N GLY A 50 -13.16 -4.26 13.64
CA GLY A 50 -13.12 -2.92 13.05
C GLY A 50 -12.24 -2.82 11.80
N CYS A 51 -11.72 -3.94 11.27
CA CYS A 51 -10.82 -3.92 10.12
C CYS A 51 -11.53 -3.43 8.85
N MET A 52 -10.83 -2.61 8.09
CA MET A 52 -11.31 -2.07 6.80
C MET A 52 -10.85 -2.97 5.64
N ALA A 53 -11.63 -2.95 4.56
CA ALA A 53 -11.19 -3.62 3.33
C ALA A 53 -9.92 -2.96 2.78
N ASN A 54 -8.96 -3.77 2.35
CA ASN A 54 -7.64 -3.34 1.91
C ASN A 54 -6.80 -2.63 3.00
N GLU A 55 -7.13 -2.84 4.27
CA GLU A 55 -6.30 -2.37 5.39
C GLU A 55 -5.00 -3.17 5.47
N LEU A 56 -3.90 -2.50 5.75
CA LEU A 56 -2.64 -3.14 6.08
C LEU A 56 -2.68 -3.65 7.53
N LEU A 57 -2.28 -4.89 7.70
CA LEU A 57 -2.12 -5.55 8.99
C LEU A 57 -0.64 -5.87 9.21
N THR A 58 -0.21 -5.86 10.45
CA THR A 58 1.16 -6.23 10.83
C THR A 58 1.12 -7.51 11.66
N PHE A 59 1.85 -8.52 11.25
CA PHE A 59 2.06 -9.74 12.01
C PHE A 59 3.15 -9.55 13.08
N GLU A 60 3.22 -10.43 14.05
CA GLU A 60 4.20 -10.39 15.15
C GLU A 60 5.66 -10.34 14.66
N ASN A 61 5.94 -10.88 13.49
CA ASN A 61 7.26 -10.89 12.85
C ASN A 61 7.53 -9.66 11.94
N ASP A 62 6.78 -8.57 12.09
CA ASP A 62 6.82 -7.36 11.26
C ASP A 62 6.47 -7.57 9.77
N THR A 63 6.00 -8.76 9.40
CA THR A 63 5.50 -8.99 8.03
C THR A 63 4.18 -8.26 7.84
N LEU A 64 4.02 -7.62 6.67
CA LEU A 64 2.78 -6.94 6.32
C LEU A 64 1.79 -7.92 5.69
N GLY A 65 0.52 -7.72 5.98
CA GLY A 65 -0.60 -8.41 5.35
C GLY A 65 -1.64 -7.43 4.85
N LEU A 66 -2.36 -7.82 3.82
CA LEU A 66 -3.45 -7.08 3.24
C LEU A 66 -4.78 -7.75 3.59
N ALA A 67 -5.67 -7.07 4.31
CA ALA A 67 -7.03 -7.53 4.56
C ALA A 67 -7.83 -7.50 3.27
N PHE A 68 -7.92 -8.64 2.58
CA PHE A 68 -8.53 -8.74 1.26
C PHE A 68 -10.00 -9.15 1.32
N ASN A 69 -10.34 -10.13 2.16
CA ASN A 69 -11.71 -10.61 2.33
C ASN A 69 -12.16 -10.42 3.77
N LEU A 70 -13.26 -9.69 3.96
CA LEU A 70 -13.86 -9.46 5.28
C LEU A 70 -15.09 -10.33 5.41
N ASP A 71 -15.02 -11.35 6.27
CA ASP A 71 -16.15 -12.18 6.64
C ASP A 71 -16.59 -11.88 8.08
N ALA A 72 -17.76 -12.35 8.48
CA ALA A 72 -18.34 -12.06 9.78
C ALA A 72 -17.53 -12.61 10.97
N HIS A 73 -16.74 -13.64 10.75
CA HIS A 73 -15.99 -14.35 11.80
C HIS A 73 -14.48 -14.29 11.62
N GLU A 74 -14.01 -14.17 10.39
CA GLU A 74 -12.60 -14.18 10.05
C GLU A 74 -12.30 -13.29 8.85
N ILE A 75 -11.06 -12.86 8.75
CA ILE A 75 -10.57 -11.99 7.69
C ILE A 75 -9.55 -12.78 6.89
N GLY A 76 -9.75 -12.87 5.57
CA GLY A 76 -8.75 -13.39 4.65
C GLY A 76 -7.68 -12.36 4.39
N VAL A 77 -6.45 -12.66 4.76
CA VAL A 77 -5.29 -11.76 4.68
C VAL A 77 -4.30 -12.32 3.68
N VAL A 78 -3.93 -11.51 2.68
CA VAL A 78 -2.84 -11.84 1.76
C VAL A 78 -1.53 -11.35 2.37
N ILE A 79 -0.57 -12.24 2.54
CA ILE A 79 0.72 -11.93 3.14
C ILE A 79 1.60 -11.23 2.09
N LEU A 80 2.14 -10.05 2.44
CA LEU A 80 2.98 -9.23 1.57
C LEU A 80 4.45 -9.40 1.95
N GLY A 81 5.06 -10.51 1.57
CA GLY A 81 6.45 -10.81 1.87
C GLY A 81 6.71 -12.28 2.18
N ASP A 82 7.68 -12.54 3.06
CA ASP A 82 8.00 -13.90 3.48
C ASP A 82 6.93 -14.42 4.46
N PHE A 83 6.28 -15.50 4.08
CA PHE A 83 5.23 -16.16 4.86
C PHE A 83 5.74 -17.34 5.71
N THR A 84 7.04 -17.66 5.61
CA THR A 84 7.61 -18.87 6.25
C THR A 84 7.65 -18.83 7.78
N GLY A 85 7.36 -17.71 8.40
CA GLY A 85 7.37 -17.54 9.85
C GLY A 85 6.00 -17.26 10.45
N ILE A 86 4.92 -17.44 9.68
CA ILE A 86 3.56 -17.17 10.17
C ILE A 86 2.90 -18.47 10.59
N GLU A 87 2.58 -18.58 11.88
CA GLU A 87 2.02 -19.78 12.50
C GLU A 87 0.63 -19.48 13.10
N GLU A 88 -0.15 -20.53 13.30
CA GLU A 88 -1.45 -20.45 13.98
C GLU A 88 -1.29 -19.93 15.43
N GLY A 89 -2.16 -19.03 15.84
CA GLY A 89 -2.17 -18.42 17.17
C GLY A 89 -1.29 -17.17 17.32
N GLN A 90 -0.53 -16.78 16.30
CA GLN A 90 0.24 -15.52 16.33
C GLN A 90 -0.67 -14.30 16.34
N GLU A 91 -0.19 -13.24 16.97
CA GLU A 91 -0.89 -11.96 17.06
C GLU A 91 -0.78 -11.17 15.76
N VAL A 92 -1.87 -10.50 15.40
CA VAL A 92 -1.96 -9.62 14.22
C VAL A 92 -2.54 -8.30 14.67
N TYR A 93 -1.89 -7.22 14.26
CA TYR A 93 -2.23 -5.86 14.64
C TYR A 93 -2.75 -5.06 13.46
N ARG A 94 -3.74 -4.20 13.72
CA ARG A 94 -4.22 -3.25 12.75
C ARG A 94 -3.28 -2.05 12.65
N THR A 95 -3.01 -1.60 11.43
CA THR A 95 -2.30 -0.33 11.21
C THR A 95 -3.27 0.86 11.13
N GLY A 96 -4.55 0.63 10.83
CA GLY A 96 -5.54 1.68 10.55
C GLY A 96 -5.34 2.36 9.20
N GLU A 97 -4.39 1.88 8.40
CA GLU A 97 -4.06 2.45 7.09
C GLU A 97 -4.47 1.50 5.97
N VAL A 98 -5.18 2.02 4.98
CA VAL A 98 -5.46 1.32 3.73
C VAL A 98 -4.18 1.22 2.90
N LEU A 99 -4.03 0.14 2.14
CA LEU A 99 -2.87 -0.11 1.29
C LEU A 99 -2.52 1.13 0.45
N SER A 100 -1.40 1.71 0.76
CA SER A 100 -0.89 2.94 0.17
C SER A 100 0.61 2.84 -0.05
N VAL A 101 1.11 3.57 -1.03
CA VAL A 101 2.54 3.68 -1.29
C VAL A 101 3.02 5.10 -1.04
N PRO A 102 4.23 5.25 -0.53
CA PRO A 102 4.84 6.56 -0.41
C PRO A 102 5.12 7.14 -1.81
N VAL A 103 4.90 8.43 -1.97
CA VAL A 103 5.06 9.15 -3.24
C VAL A 103 5.79 10.47 -3.03
N GLY A 104 6.47 10.95 -4.06
CA GLY A 104 7.18 12.22 -4.03
C GLY A 104 8.38 12.26 -4.96
N ASP A 105 8.95 13.45 -5.15
CA ASP A 105 10.10 13.67 -6.05
C ASP A 105 11.37 12.91 -5.58
N ALA A 106 11.46 12.56 -4.30
CA ALA A 106 12.57 11.77 -3.75
C ALA A 106 12.66 10.35 -4.33
N TYR A 107 11.58 9.87 -4.97
CA TYR A 107 11.53 8.57 -5.64
C TYR A 107 12.10 8.60 -7.06
N LEU A 108 12.31 9.79 -7.64
CA LEU A 108 12.87 9.91 -8.99
C LEU A 108 14.29 9.34 -9.06
N GLY A 109 14.50 8.41 -9.98
CA GLY A 109 15.78 7.74 -10.18
C GLY A 109 16.13 6.66 -9.13
N ARG A 110 15.19 6.30 -8.24
CA ARG A 110 15.33 5.23 -7.24
C ARG A 110 14.68 3.94 -7.73
N THR A 111 15.21 2.82 -7.29
CA THR A 111 14.61 1.50 -7.52
C THR A 111 13.98 1.02 -6.21
N VAL A 112 12.70 0.71 -6.25
CA VAL A 112 11.92 0.34 -5.06
C VAL A 112 11.11 -0.93 -5.31
N ASP A 113 10.73 -1.58 -4.22
CA ASP A 113 9.78 -2.69 -4.25
C ASP A 113 8.33 -2.17 -4.44
N PRO A 114 7.34 -3.06 -4.61
CA PRO A 114 5.93 -2.65 -4.77
C PRO A 114 5.33 -1.89 -3.57
N LEU A 115 5.94 -1.97 -2.40
CA LEU A 115 5.52 -1.26 -1.19
C LEU A 115 6.22 0.10 -1.02
N GLY A 116 7.18 0.43 -1.93
CA GLY A 116 7.94 1.66 -1.90
C GLY A 116 9.24 1.60 -1.10
N ASN A 117 9.68 0.41 -0.67
CA ASN A 117 10.96 0.27 0.02
C ASN A 117 12.12 0.28 -0.99
N PRO A 118 13.21 1.01 -0.72
CA PRO A 118 14.35 1.06 -1.63
C PRO A 118 15.11 -0.26 -1.68
N ILE A 119 15.38 -0.75 -2.89
CA ILE A 119 16.18 -1.96 -3.16
C ILE A 119 17.48 -1.65 -3.90
N ASP A 120 17.78 -0.38 -4.12
CA ASP A 120 18.95 0.10 -4.87
C ASP A 120 20.23 0.27 -4.02
N GLY A 121 20.14 0.04 -2.71
CA GLY A 121 21.28 0.20 -1.80
C GLY A 121 21.65 1.65 -1.49
N LEU A 122 20.87 2.64 -1.92
CA LEU A 122 21.14 4.06 -1.72
C LEU A 122 20.55 4.64 -0.42
N GLY A 123 20.06 3.78 0.47
CA GLY A 123 19.50 4.18 1.77
C GLY A 123 18.00 4.54 1.72
N ALA A 124 17.43 4.88 2.87
CA ALA A 124 16.02 5.22 3.02
C ALA A 124 15.61 6.43 2.17
N ILE A 125 14.35 6.44 1.74
CA ILE A 125 13.77 7.55 0.99
C ILE A 125 12.84 8.30 1.95
N GLU A 126 13.15 9.57 2.22
CA GLU A 126 12.29 10.42 3.04
C GLU A 126 11.16 10.98 2.19
N CYS A 127 9.93 10.64 2.55
CA CYS A 127 8.72 11.19 1.94
C CYS A 127 7.66 11.43 3.00
N SER A 128 6.86 12.47 2.82
CA SER A 128 5.75 12.83 3.70
C SER A 128 4.38 12.47 3.13
N GLU A 129 4.31 12.15 1.85
CA GLU A 129 3.05 11.91 1.15
C GLU A 129 2.89 10.42 0.83
N ARG A 130 1.65 9.93 1.00
CA ARG A 130 1.26 8.56 0.63
C ARG A 130 0.05 8.62 -0.29
N ARG A 131 -0.03 7.68 -1.22
CA ARG A 131 -1.15 7.57 -2.14
C ARG A 131 -1.74 6.16 -2.09
N ILE A 132 -3.06 6.10 -1.97
CA ILE A 132 -3.80 4.84 -1.98
C ILE A 132 -3.61 4.15 -3.34
N LEU A 133 -3.28 2.85 -3.33
CA LEU A 133 -3.06 2.07 -4.54
C LEU A 133 -4.35 1.87 -5.34
N GLU A 134 -5.46 1.57 -4.68
CA GLU A 134 -6.77 1.35 -5.29
C GLU A 134 -7.53 2.67 -5.50
N ALA A 135 -6.88 3.64 -6.18
CA ALA A 135 -7.53 4.89 -6.52
C ALA A 135 -8.48 4.71 -7.72
N GLN A 136 -9.71 5.21 -7.60
CA GLN A 136 -10.66 5.19 -8.69
C GLN A 136 -10.15 6.02 -9.87
N ALA A 137 -10.12 5.43 -11.06
CA ALA A 137 -9.72 6.16 -12.27
C ALA A 137 -10.70 7.32 -12.57
N PRO A 138 -10.20 8.46 -13.07
CA PRO A 138 -11.06 9.57 -13.44
C PRO A 138 -12.04 9.14 -14.54
N ASP A 139 -13.30 9.52 -14.36
CA ASP A 139 -14.36 9.26 -15.31
C ASP A 139 -14.16 10.04 -16.63
N VAL A 140 -14.87 9.65 -17.67
CA VAL A 140 -14.74 10.25 -19.02
C VAL A 140 -14.95 11.76 -19.02
N ILE A 141 -15.83 12.27 -18.14
CA ILE A 141 -16.11 13.71 -18.01
C ILE A 141 -14.92 14.49 -17.45
N HIS A 142 -14.10 13.85 -16.60
CA HIS A 142 -12.94 14.47 -15.95
C HIS A 142 -11.64 14.33 -16.77
N ARG A 143 -11.69 13.64 -17.91
CA ARG A 143 -10.51 13.48 -18.78
C ARG A 143 -10.43 14.62 -19.77
N HIS A 144 -9.25 15.19 -19.93
CA HIS A 144 -9.00 16.10 -21.04
C HIS A 144 -9.17 15.39 -22.38
N PRO A 145 -9.75 16.05 -23.39
CA PRO A 145 -9.77 15.53 -24.76
C PRO A 145 -8.34 15.37 -25.28
N VAL A 146 -8.15 14.44 -26.21
CA VAL A 146 -6.86 14.26 -26.90
C VAL A 146 -6.77 15.28 -28.01
N ASP A 147 -6.11 16.41 -27.77
CA ASP A 147 -5.98 17.55 -28.65
C ASP A 147 -4.54 17.88 -29.07
N GLU A 148 -3.55 17.30 -28.38
CA GLU A 148 -2.14 17.47 -28.70
C GLU A 148 -1.60 16.31 -29.54
N PRO A 149 -1.03 16.58 -30.73
CA PRO A 149 -0.44 15.54 -31.58
C PRO A 149 0.89 15.05 -31.00
N LEU A 150 1.10 13.74 -31.04
CA LEU A 150 2.37 13.09 -30.76
C LEU A 150 3.13 12.89 -32.07
N SER A 151 4.26 13.54 -32.25
CA SER A 151 5.14 13.30 -33.40
C SER A 151 5.94 12.01 -33.18
N THR A 152 5.66 10.98 -33.96
CA THR A 152 6.39 9.70 -33.89
C THR A 152 7.75 9.76 -34.57
N GLY A 153 7.98 10.74 -35.45
CA GLY A 153 9.15 10.82 -36.34
C GLY A 153 9.05 9.93 -37.58
N LEU A 154 7.98 9.14 -37.67
CA LEU A 154 7.71 8.28 -38.83
C LEU A 154 6.69 8.96 -39.75
N LYS A 155 7.15 9.50 -40.89
CA LYS A 155 6.34 10.30 -41.83
C LYS A 155 5.04 9.62 -42.21
N ALA A 156 5.05 8.30 -42.41
CA ALA A 156 3.86 7.56 -42.81
C ALA A 156 2.79 7.56 -41.68
N ILE A 157 3.20 7.44 -40.45
CA ILE A 157 2.29 7.43 -39.29
C ILE A 157 1.79 8.86 -39.07
N ASP A 158 2.69 9.80 -38.95
CA ASP A 158 2.34 11.18 -38.63
C ASP A 158 1.41 11.82 -39.69
N ALA A 159 1.54 11.41 -40.97
CA ALA A 159 0.72 11.93 -42.04
C ALA A 159 -0.63 11.23 -42.27
N MET A 160 -0.69 9.89 -42.04
CA MET A 160 -1.87 9.09 -42.37
C MET A 160 -2.69 8.67 -41.16
N THR A 161 -2.05 8.45 -40.03
CA THR A 161 -2.68 7.99 -38.78
C THR A 161 -2.11 8.73 -37.58
N PRO A 162 -2.35 10.07 -37.48
CA PRO A 162 -1.78 10.85 -36.40
C PRO A 162 -2.23 10.32 -35.06
N ILE A 163 -1.28 10.29 -34.13
CA ILE A 163 -1.50 9.82 -32.76
C ILE A 163 -1.50 11.03 -31.84
N GLY A 164 -2.43 11.08 -30.90
CA GLY A 164 -2.49 12.13 -29.89
C GLY A 164 -1.86 11.71 -28.57
N ARG A 165 -1.37 12.68 -27.81
CA ARG A 165 -0.85 12.47 -26.45
C ARG A 165 -1.96 12.00 -25.53
N GLY A 166 -1.75 10.88 -24.84
CA GLY A 166 -2.77 10.24 -24.02
C GLY A 166 -3.68 9.26 -24.76
N GLN A 167 -3.54 9.13 -26.08
CA GLN A 167 -4.30 8.17 -26.88
C GLN A 167 -3.80 6.75 -26.69
N ARG A 168 -4.73 5.80 -26.63
CA ARG A 168 -4.43 4.37 -26.64
C ARG A 168 -4.37 3.89 -28.08
N GLN A 169 -3.19 3.42 -28.50
CA GLN A 169 -2.94 3.00 -29.88
C GLN A 169 -2.56 1.53 -29.93
N LEU A 170 -3.14 0.80 -30.88
CA LEU A 170 -2.79 -0.60 -31.15
C LEU A 170 -1.80 -0.68 -32.32
N ILE A 171 -0.67 -1.36 -32.11
CA ILE A 171 0.29 -1.72 -33.16
C ILE A 171 0.22 -3.22 -33.36
N ILE A 172 -0.38 -3.64 -34.47
CA ILE A 172 -0.61 -5.06 -34.79
C ILE A 172 0.17 -5.47 -36.05
N GLY A 173 0.65 -6.69 -36.07
CA GLY A 173 1.36 -7.29 -37.21
C GLY A 173 1.98 -8.62 -36.82
N ASP A 174 2.48 -9.35 -37.81
CA ASP A 174 3.17 -10.63 -37.62
C ASP A 174 4.50 -10.50 -36.87
N ARG A 175 5.12 -11.63 -36.59
CA ARG A 175 6.44 -11.65 -35.96
C ARG A 175 7.46 -10.93 -36.83
N GLN A 176 8.38 -10.18 -36.21
CA GLN A 176 9.51 -9.49 -36.88
C GLN A 176 9.10 -8.40 -37.90
N THR A 177 7.88 -7.85 -37.84
CA THR A 177 7.42 -6.77 -38.72
C THR A 177 7.76 -5.36 -38.25
N GLY A 178 8.60 -5.23 -37.21
CA GLY A 178 9.07 -3.93 -36.74
C GLY A 178 8.15 -3.22 -35.73
N LYS A 179 7.17 -3.90 -35.10
CA LYS A 179 6.28 -3.30 -34.11
C LYS A 179 7.00 -2.60 -32.98
N THR A 180 7.97 -3.28 -32.40
CA THR A 180 8.79 -2.74 -31.30
C THR A 180 9.68 -1.59 -31.79
N ALA A 181 10.20 -1.65 -33.01
CA ALA A 181 11.01 -0.58 -33.59
C ALA A 181 10.19 0.73 -33.69
N ILE A 182 8.94 0.68 -34.15
CA ILE A 182 8.05 1.84 -34.21
C ILE A 182 7.87 2.46 -32.80
N ALA A 183 7.66 1.65 -31.78
CA ALA A 183 7.51 2.14 -30.41
C ALA A 183 8.80 2.80 -29.90
N ILE A 184 9.96 2.15 -30.12
CA ILE A 184 11.27 2.67 -29.70
C ILE A 184 11.61 3.97 -30.43
N ASP A 185 11.41 4.02 -31.76
CA ASP A 185 11.69 5.21 -32.55
C ASP A 185 10.81 6.39 -32.11
N THR A 186 9.55 6.13 -31.79
CA THR A 186 8.63 7.13 -31.22
C THR A 186 9.16 7.68 -29.89
N ILE A 187 9.63 6.80 -28.99
CA ILE A 187 10.22 7.20 -27.70
C ILE A 187 11.48 8.04 -27.91
N ILE A 188 12.38 7.61 -28.79
CA ILE A 188 13.63 8.33 -29.11
C ILE A 188 13.30 9.72 -29.68
N ASN A 189 12.28 9.83 -30.53
CA ASN A 189 11.88 11.10 -31.11
C ASN A 189 11.33 12.10 -30.08
N GLN A 190 10.88 11.65 -28.91
CA GLN A 190 10.44 12.51 -27.80
C GLN A 190 11.60 13.07 -26.95
N ARG A 191 12.85 12.73 -27.25
CA ARG A 191 14.02 13.11 -26.42
C ARG A 191 14.15 14.62 -26.17
N ALA A 192 13.64 15.45 -27.05
CA ALA A 192 13.64 16.91 -26.88
C ALA A 192 12.46 17.44 -26.03
N ASN A 193 11.46 16.59 -25.75
CA ASN A 193 10.23 16.96 -25.04
C ASN A 193 10.23 16.32 -23.65
N TRP A 194 11.04 16.90 -22.72
CA TRP A 194 11.24 16.39 -21.36
C TRP A 194 9.97 16.39 -20.48
N GLU A 195 8.89 17.03 -20.91
CA GLU A 195 7.62 17.06 -20.20
C GLU A 195 6.81 15.76 -20.32
N LEU A 196 7.22 14.85 -21.20
CA LEU A 196 6.65 13.52 -21.25
C LEU A 196 7.27 12.67 -20.14
N SER A 197 6.51 12.44 -19.09
CA SER A 197 6.82 11.41 -18.09
C SER A 197 6.77 10.05 -18.78
N LEU A 198 7.90 9.63 -19.32
CA LEU A 198 8.14 8.23 -19.62
C LEU A 198 8.52 7.58 -18.30
N ILE A 199 7.74 6.61 -17.90
CA ILE A 199 8.08 5.78 -16.73
C ILE A 199 9.45 5.17 -17.02
N HIS A 200 10.45 5.69 -16.33
CA HIS A 200 11.74 5.01 -16.27
C HIS A 200 11.57 3.80 -15.34
N ILE A 201 11.38 2.67 -15.95
CA ILE A 201 11.46 1.39 -15.27
C ILE A 201 12.93 1.00 -15.14
#